data_f0ab003f0c3f7c292e2035c91c68e531
#
_entry.id   f0ab003f0c3f7c292e2035c91c68e531
#
_cell.length_a   1.000
_cell.length_b   1.000
_cell.length_c   1.000
_cell.angle_alpha   90.00
_cell.angle_beta   90.00
_cell.angle_gamma   90.00
#
_symmetry.space_group_name_H-M   'P 1'
#
loop_
_entity.id
_entity.type
_entity.pdbx_description
1 polymer ?
#
loop_
_entity_poly.entity_id
_entity_poly.type
_entity_poly.pdbx_seq_one_letter_code
_entity_poly.pdbx_strand_id
1 'polypeptide(L)'
;MKKIFIIFVLLFSSSVFAIDEMDGMGDWSCKEWLKLNDILKSESGIITMQDMTLQWLSGFMSGVNIVSVIETGEYMELSTLMKNKDALFSELVMFCEENHKKLVVEFVIDKMPELKIVK
;
A
#
# COMPACT_ATOMS: atom_id res chain seq x y z
N MET A 1 -1.17 -20.87 -36.39
CA MET A 1 -1.03 -19.49 -35.94
C MET A 1 -2.20 -19.00 -35.07
N LYS A 2 -3.44 -19.27 -35.43
CA LYS A 2 -4.60 -18.84 -34.60
C LYS A 2 -4.61 -19.46 -33.20
N LYS A 3 -4.16 -20.71 -33.02
CA LYS A 3 -4.10 -21.39 -31.71
C LYS A 3 -3.05 -20.82 -30.79
N ILE A 4 -1.92 -20.34 -31.32
CA ILE A 4 -0.85 -19.71 -30.52
C ILE A 4 -1.29 -18.33 -30.01
N PHE A 5 -2.06 -17.61 -30.82
CA PHE A 5 -2.59 -16.30 -30.45
C PHE A 5 -3.61 -16.40 -29.32
N ILE A 6 -4.47 -17.42 -29.35
CA ILE A 6 -5.46 -17.67 -28.28
C ILE A 6 -4.78 -18.04 -26.97
N ILE A 7 -3.72 -18.86 -27.02
CA ILE A 7 -2.94 -19.21 -25.82
C ILE A 7 -2.24 -17.99 -25.24
N PHE A 8 -1.73 -17.09 -26.07
CA PHE A 8 -1.08 -15.86 -25.64
C PHE A 8 -2.07 -14.90 -24.97
N VAL A 9 -3.26 -14.77 -25.50
CA VAL A 9 -4.35 -13.96 -24.91
C VAL A 9 -4.83 -14.56 -23.59
N LEU A 10 -4.91 -15.87 -23.47
CA LEU A 10 -5.28 -16.55 -22.23
C LEU A 10 -4.21 -16.40 -21.13
N LEU A 11 -2.94 -16.39 -21.49
CA LEU A 11 -1.84 -16.14 -20.54
C LEU A 11 -1.82 -14.68 -20.05
N PHE A 12 -2.19 -13.73 -20.90
CA PHE A 12 -2.32 -12.33 -20.49
C PHE A 12 -3.56 -12.08 -19.62
N SER A 13 -4.68 -12.74 -19.90
CA SER A 13 -5.90 -12.59 -19.11
C SER A 13 -5.75 -13.19 -17.70
N SER A 14 -4.97 -14.24 -17.51
CA SER A 14 -4.70 -14.81 -16.18
C SER A 14 -3.83 -13.90 -15.31
N SER A 15 -2.96 -13.06 -15.88
CA SER A 15 -2.16 -12.09 -15.12
C SER A 15 -2.98 -10.86 -14.65
N VAL A 16 -4.06 -10.51 -15.34
CA VAL A 16 -4.98 -9.44 -14.93
C VAL A 16 -5.82 -9.86 -13.72
N PHE A 17 -6.22 -11.11 -13.62
CA PHE A 17 -6.95 -11.65 -12.45
C PHE A 17 -6.07 -11.74 -11.20
N ALA A 18 -4.75 -11.89 -11.31
CA ALA A 18 -3.83 -11.91 -10.19
C ALA A 18 -3.67 -10.53 -9.49
N ILE A 19 -4.04 -9.43 -10.16
CA ILE A 19 -4.01 -8.07 -9.60
C ILE A 19 -5.22 -7.83 -8.68
N ASP A 20 -6.34 -8.51 -8.91
CA ASP A 20 -7.52 -8.42 -8.05
C ASP A 20 -7.37 -9.18 -6.72
N GLU A 21 -6.35 -10.03 -6.58
CA GLU A 21 -6.02 -10.74 -5.36
C GLU A 21 -4.81 -10.12 -4.65
N MET A 22 -4.86 -8.82 -4.38
CA MET A 22 -3.87 -8.21 -3.49
C MET A 22 -4.17 -8.63 -2.05
N ASP A 23 -3.63 -9.79 -1.65
CA ASP A 23 -3.60 -10.21 -0.27
C ASP A 23 -2.66 -9.31 0.54
N GLY A 24 -3.22 -8.55 1.44
CA GLY A 24 -2.43 -7.73 2.33
C GLY A 24 -3.20 -6.57 2.93
N MET A 25 -2.54 -5.84 3.81
CA MET A 25 -3.12 -4.73 4.54
C MET A 25 -3.71 -3.64 3.63
N GLY A 26 -3.17 -3.46 2.43
CA GLY A 26 -3.65 -2.49 1.47
C GLY A 26 -5.06 -2.75 0.95
N ASP A 27 -5.45 -4.02 0.90
CA ASP A 27 -6.78 -4.46 0.45
C ASP A 27 -7.84 -4.37 1.56
N TRP A 28 -7.43 -4.12 2.79
CA TRP A 28 -8.38 -3.95 3.89
C TRP A 28 -9.13 -2.62 3.76
N SER A 29 -10.43 -2.67 4.04
CA SER A 29 -11.18 -1.44 4.22
C SER A 29 -10.68 -0.68 5.46
N CYS A 30 -10.82 0.62 5.46
CA CYS A 30 -10.51 1.44 6.63
C CYS A 30 -11.27 0.99 7.88
N LYS A 31 -12.51 0.54 7.72
CA LYS A 31 -13.32 -0.01 8.81
C LYS A 31 -12.67 -1.25 9.44
N GLU A 32 -12.21 -2.18 8.63
CA GLU A 32 -11.53 -3.40 9.08
C GLU A 32 -10.20 -3.08 9.75
N TRP A 33 -9.43 -2.19 9.16
CA TRP A 33 -8.15 -1.75 9.69
C TRP A 33 -8.30 -1.06 11.06
N LEU A 34 -9.28 -0.16 11.20
CA LEU A 34 -9.58 0.51 12.49
C LEU A 34 -10.01 -0.49 13.56
N LYS A 35 -10.83 -1.47 13.19
CA LYS A 35 -11.26 -2.52 14.12
C LYS A 35 -10.07 -3.32 14.65
N LEU A 36 -9.15 -3.71 13.79
CA LEU A 36 -7.94 -4.42 14.21
C LEU A 36 -7.03 -3.54 15.06
N ASN A 37 -6.88 -2.27 14.69
CA ASN A 37 -6.12 -1.30 15.48
C ASN A 37 -6.66 -1.17 16.91
N ASP A 38 -7.97 -1.11 17.08
CA ASP A 38 -8.60 -1.04 18.40
C ASP A 38 -8.38 -2.33 19.22
N ILE A 39 -8.46 -3.49 18.59
CA ILE A 39 -8.20 -4.78 19.23
C ILE A 39 -6.75 -4.85 19.73
N LEU A 40 -5.80 -4.49 18.90
CA LEU A 40 -4.36 -4.59 19.21
C LEU A 40 -3.88 -3.54 20.21
N LYS A 41 -4.57 -2.40 20.33
CA LYS A 41 -4.28 -1.42 21.39
C LYS A 41 -4.47 -1.97 22.79
N SER A 42 -5.41 -2.90 22.98
CA SER A 42 -5.70 -3.49 24.29
C SER A 42 -4.76 -4.64 24.66
N GLU A 43 -3.98 -5.13 23.72
CA GLU A 43 -3.01 -6.20 23.92
C GLU A 43 -1.58 -5.64 23.92
N SER A 44 -0.89 -5.76 25.04
CA SER A 44 0.53 -5.41 25.14
C SER A 44 1.37 -6.44 24.40
N GLY A 45 1.56 -6.25 23.10
CA GLY A 45 2.37 -7.12 22.24
C GLY A 45 3.69 -6.48 21.86
N ILE A 46 4.65 -7.29 21.46
CA ILE A 46 5.98 -6.86 21.00
C ILE A 46 5.89 -6.11 19.66
N ILE A 47 4.88 -6.42 18.86
CA ILE A 47 4.64 -5.78 17.56
C ILE A 47 3.32 -5.01 17.65
N THR A 48 3.39 -3.71 17.45
CA THR A 48 2.20 -2.84 17.44
C THR A 48 1.56 -2.79 16.06
N MET A 49 0.29 -2.39 16.00
CA MET A 49 -0.38 -2.13 14.72
C MET A 49 0.35 -1.04 13.91
N GLN A 50 0.92 -0.06 14.60
CA GLN A 50 1.75 0.97 13.98
C GLN A 50 2.96 0.37 13.26
N ASP A 51 3.71 -0.50 13.93
CA ASP A 51 4.90 -1.15 13.33
C ASP A 51 4.54 -1.99 12.11
N MET A 52 3.50 -2.81 12.22
CA MET A 52 3.01 -3.63 11.11
C MET A 52 2.58 -2.78 9.91
N THR A 53 1.81 -1.73 10.16
CA THR A 53 1.30 -0.84 9.12
C THR A 53 2.43 -0.09 8.42
N LEU A 54 3.39 0.43 9.18
CA LEU A 54 4.51 1.18 8.63
C LEU A 54 5.48 0.29 7.86
N GLN A 55 5.69 -0.95 8.29
CA GLN A 55 6.47 -1.93 7.53
C GLN A 55 5.80 -2.26 6.20
N TRP A 56 4.50 -2.51 6.21
CA TRP A 56 3.75 -2.74 4.98
C TRP A 56 3.82 -1.54 4.03
N LEU A 57 3.59 -0.34 4.54
CA LEU A 57 3.62 0.91 3.77
C LEU A 57 5.00 1.13 3.14
N SER A 58 6.05 0.96 3.91
CA SER A 58 7.43 1.08 3.43
C SER A 58 7.74 0.08 2.32
N GLY A 59 7.33 -1.17 2.48
CA GLY A 59 7.50 -2.22 1.47
C GLY A 59 6.72 -1.93 0.19
N PHE A 60 5.47 -1.50 0.32
CA PHE A 60 4.63 -1.13 -0.82
C PHE A 60 5.25 0.02 -1.62
N MET A 61 5.62 1.10 -0.97
CA MET A 61 6.19 2.28 -1.63
C MET A 61 7.58 2.00 -2.21
N SER A 62 8.37 1.16 -1.57
CA SER A 62 9.65 0.70 -2.12
C SER A 62 9.46 -0.11 -3.39
N GLY A 63 8.44 -0.95 -3.44
CA GLY A 63 8.05 -1.69 -4.66
C GLY A 63 7.64 -0.75 -5.80
N VAL A 64 6.85 0.27 -5.51
CA VAL A 64 6.48 1.31 -6.50
C VAL A 64 7.72 2.03 -7.02
N ASN A 65 8.67 2.38 -6.14
CA ASN A 65 9.92 3.01 -6.53
C ASN A 65 10.77 2.13 -7.44
N ILE A 66 10.83 0.83 -7.19
CA ILE A 66 11.58 -0.10 -8.07
C ILE A 66 11.02 -0.06 -9.49
N VAL A 67 9.69 -0.14 -9.62
CA VAL A 67 9.04 -0.06 -10.94
C VAL A 67 9.28 1.29 -11.60
N SER A 68 9.15 2.37 -10.84
CA SER A 68 9.37 3.73 -11.34
C SER A 68 10.79 3.94 -11.85
N VAL A 69 11.81 3.47 -11.13
CA VAL A 69 13.22 3.56 -11.56
C VAL A 69 13.46 2.78 -12.84
N ILE A 70 12.87 1.60 -12.97
CA ILE A 70 13.01 0.78 -14.18
C ILE A 70 12.40 1.48 -15.40
N GLU A 71 11.24 2.10 -15.22
CA GLU A 71 10.48 2.72 -16.31
C GLU A 71 10.94 4.14 -16.65
N THR A 72 11.27 4.94 -15.66
CA THR A 72 11.51 6.39 -15.82
C THR A 72 12.86 6.86 -15.33
N GLY A 73 13.59 6.08 -14.54
CA GLY A 73 14.80 6.49 -13.84
C GLY A 73 14.54 7.41 -12.64
N GLU A 74 13.29 7.65 -12.28
CA GLU A 74 12.88 8.52 -11.18
C GLU A 74 12.28 7.71 -10.02
N TYR A 75 12.40 8.21 -8.81
CA TYR A 75 11.81 7.59 -7.61
C TYR A 75 11.35 8.65 -6.60
N MET A 76 10.42 8.26 -5.73
CA MET A 76 9.94 9.09 -4.64
C MET A 76 10.90 9.02 -3.44
N GLU A 77 11.20 10.16 -2.85
CA GLU A 77 11.99 10.21 -1.62
C GLU A 77 11.11 9.81 -0.42
N LEU A 78 11.34 8.61 0.12
CA LEU A 78 10.58 8.07 1.24
C LEU A 78 11.11 8.47 2.61
N SER A 79 12.35 8.94 2.69
CA SER A 79 13.00 9.30 3.96
C SER A 79 12.25 10.38 4.73
N THR A 80 11.72 11.37 4.03
CA THR A 80 10.94 12.45 4.65
C THR A 80 9.62 11.94 5.23
N LEU A 81 8.94 11.05 4.50
CA LEU A 81 7.69 10.46 4.95
C LEU A 81 7.88 9.58 6.19
N MET A 82 8.94 8.78 6.20
CA MET A 82 9.24 7.84 7.28
C MET A 82 9.91 8.47 8.51
N LYS A 83 10.29 9.73 8.42
CA LYS A 83 10.98 10.45 9.50
C LYS A 83 10.09 10.66 10.73
N ASN A 84 8.81 10.90 10.52
CA ASN A 84 7.82 11.11 11.58
C ASN A 84 6.74 10.03 11.52
N LYS A 85 7.08 8.85 12.00
CA LYS A 85 6.23 7.66 11.98
C LYS A 85 4.92 7.86 12.75
N ASP A 86 4.98 8.52 13.89
CA ASP A 86 3.79 8.74 14.72
C ASP A 86 2.78 9.67 14.03
N ALA A 87 3.27 10.74 13.39
CA ALA A 87 2.42 11.64 12.63
C ALA A 87 1.80 10.93 11.42
N LEU A 88 2.57 10.14 10.69
CA LEU A 88 2.08 9.38 9.55
C LEU A 88 1.00 8.39 9.95
N PHE A 89 1.21 7.66 11.04
CA PHE A 89 0.22 6.73 11.57
C PHE A 89 -1.06 7.45 12.02
N SER A 90 -0.93 8.59 12.70
CA SER A 90 -2.08 9.41 13.11
C SER A 90 -2.88 9.93 11.91
N GLU A 91 -2.22 10.33 10.84
CA GLU A 91 -2.89 10.74 9.59
C GLU A 91 -3.67 9.59 8.96
N LEU A 92 -3.12 8.38 8.98
CA LEU A 92 -3.84 7.19 8.49
C LEU A 92 -5.08 6.89 9.33
N VAL A 93 -4.96 6.99 10.66
CA VAL A 93 -6.11 6.81 11.57
C VAL A 93 -7.21 7.82 11.22
N MET A 94 -6.86 9.10 11.09
CA MET A 94 -7.81 10.16 10.73
C MET A 94 -8.45 9.92 9.35
N PHE A 95 -7.64 9.56 8.36
CA PHE A 95 -8.14 9.21 7.03
C PHE A 95 -9.17 8.08 7.09
N CYS A 96 -8.86 7.02 7.83
CA CYS A 96 -9.75 5.87 7.96
C CYS A 96 -11.01 6.17 8.79
N GLU A 97 -10.93 7.02 9.81
CA GLU A 97 -12.09 7.48 10.56
C GLU A 97 -13.08 8.25 9.69
N GLU A 98 -12.58 9.03 8.74
CA GLU A 98 -13.39 9.81 7.80
C GLU A 98 -13.84 9.01 6.58
N ASN A 99 -13.23 7.87 6.29
CA ASN A 99 -13.40 7.13 5.05
C ASN A 99 -13.52 5.61 5.27
N HIS A 100 -14.49 5.16 6.04
CA HIS A 100 -14.65 3.74 6.44
C HIS A 100 -14.74 2.77 5.25
N LYS A 101 -15.25 3.22 4.11
CA LYS A 101 -15.42 2.38 2.90
C LYS A 101 -14.20 2.35 1.99
N LYS A 102 -13.27 3.28 2.16
CA LYS A 102 -12.04 3.31 1.37
C LYS A 102 -11.08 2.22 1.82
N LEU A 103 -10.18 1.85 0.93
CA LEU A 103 -9.10 0.90 1.23
C LEU A 103 -7.90 1.65 1.85
N VAL A 104 -7.15 0.96 2.69
CA VAL A 104 -5.93 1.50 3.30
C VAL A 104 -4.92 1.94 2.24
N VAL A 105 -4.82 1.21 1.12
CA VAL A 105 -3.93 1.58 0.01
C VAL A 105 -4.28 2.94 -0.60
N GLU A 106 -5.53 3.37 -0.55
CA GLU A 106 -5.93 4.68 -1.07
C GLU A 106 -5.29 5.83 -0.30
N PHE A 107 -5.09 5.67 1.01
CA PHE A 107 -4.29 6.63 1.80
C PHE A 107 -2.87 6.78 1.24
N VAL A 108 -2.23 5.67 0.92
CA VAL A 108 -0.86 5.68 0.38
C VAL A 108 -0.82 6.35 -0.99
N ILE A 109 -1.80 6.05 -1.84
CA ILE A 109 -1.91 6.66 -3.18
C ILE A 109 -2.11 8.18 -3.06
N ASP A 110 -2.93 8.64 -2.12
CA ASP A 110 -3.15 10.07 -1.88
C ASP A 110 -1.91 10.78 -1.34
N LYS A 111 -1.00 10.06 -0.66
CA LYS A 111 0.27 10.60 -0.16
C LYS A 111 1.35 10.73 -1.23
N MET A 112 1.33 9.89 -2.25
CA MET A 112 2.38 9.85 -3.27
C MET A 112 2.66 11.21 -3.94
N PRO A 113 1.64 12.03 -4.31
CA PRO A 113 1.88 13.33 -4.94
C PRO A 113 2.59 14.35 -4.04
N GLU A 114 2.58 14.16 -2.73
CA GLU A 114 3.24 15.04 -1.77
C GLU A 114 4.75 14.77 -1.67
N LEU A 115 5.22 13.65 -2.21
CA LEU A 115 6.61 13.22 -2.09
C LEU A 115 7.48 13.85 -3.18
N LYS A 116 8.70 14.20 -2.78
CA LYS A 116 9.71 14.72 -3.71
C LYS A 116 10.16 13.63 -4.68
N ILE A 117 10.23 13.96 -5.96
CA ILE A 117 10.77 13.09 -6.99
C ILE A 117 12.26 13.35 -7.13
N VAL A 118 13.04 12.28 -7.16
CA VAL A 118 14.48 12.28 -7.33
C VAL A 118 14.83 11.56 -8.64
N LYS A 119 15.78 12.11 -9.35
CA LYS A 119 16.29 11.52 -10.61
C LYS A 119 17.56 10.73 -10.40
#